data_a35c5c43b992f3d0d0356ed09508368e
#
_entry.id   a35c5c43b992f3d0d0356ed09508368e
#
_cell.length_a   1.000
_cell.length_b   1.000
_cell.length_c   1.000
_cell.angle_alpha   90.00
_cell.angle_beta   90.00
_cell.angle_gamma   90.00
#
_symmetry.space_group_name_H-M   'P 1'
#
loop_
_entity.id
_entity.type
_entity.pdbx_description
1 polymer ?
#
loop_
_entity_poly.entity_id
_entity_poly.type
_entity_poly.pdbx_seq_one_letter_code
_entity_poly.pdbx_strand_id
1 'polypeptide(L)'
;TAALKSSGATAVIHCAGLKAVGESVAQPLRYYDNNVVGTLRLLEAMGACGVKTLVFSSSATVYGEPQVLPLTEDHPLSATNPYGRSKLVIEDMLRDLHRADPAWRIAILRYFNPAGAHASGTIGEDPQGVPNNLLPYVAQVAVGRRDALQVWGSDYDTPDGTGVRDYIHVVDLALRHLKALEPLQARPHGFEVTLGPGTGYSGLD
;
A
#
# COMPACT_ATOMS: atom_id res chain seq x y z
N THR A 1 -15.70 1.37 -16.42
CA THR A 1 -15.66 1.59 -17.89
C THR A 1 -16.08 3.01 -18.26
N ALA A 2 -17.26 3.52 -17.80
CA ALA A 2 -17.73 4.87 -18.14
C ALA A 2 -16.73 5.96 -17.78
N ALA A 3 -16.23 5.98 -16.52
CA ALA A 3 -15.26 6.96 -16.06
C ALA A 3 -13.96 6.99 -16.89
N LEU A 4 -13.40 5.81 -17.24
CA LEU A 4 -12.21 5.73 -18.08
C LEU A 4 -12.43 6.32 -19.48
N LYS A 5 -13.61 6.07 -20.06
CA LYS A 5 -13.95 6.64 -21.38
C LYS A 5 -14.18 8.14 -21.34
N SER A 6 -14.91 8.63 -20.34
CA SER A 6 -15.26 10.05 -20.26
C SER A 6 -14.08 10.94 -19.88
N SER A 7 -13.12 10.42 -19.07
CA SER A 7 -11.94 11.18 -18.66
C SER A 7 -10.81 11.20 -19.70
N GLY A 8 -10.85 10.31 -20.71
CA GLY A 8 -9.72 10.11 -21.61
C GLY A 8 -8.46 9.60 -20.92
N ALA A 9 -8.60 8.93 -19.75
CA ALA A 9 -7.47 8.43 -18.98
C ALA A 9 -6.62 7.45 -19.80
N THR A 10 -5.31 7.64 -19.76
CA THR A 10 -4.32 6.77 -20.44
C THR A 10 -3.59 5.85 -19.45
N ALA A 11 -3.71 6.12 -18.15
CA ALA A 11 -3.13 5.35 -17.07
C ALA A 11 -4.04 5.35 -15.83
N VAL A 12 -3.84 4.39 -14.95
CA VAL A 12 -4.53 4.31 -13.66
C VAL A 12 -3.50 4.19 -12.54
N ILE A 13 -3.70 4.95 -11.47
CA ILE A 13 -3.04 4.73 -10.18
C ILE A 13 -4.08 4.09 -9.26
N HIS A 14 -3.86 2.84 -8.87
CA HIS A 14 -4.81 2.03 -8.09
C HIS A 14 -4.42 2.00 -6.62
N CYS A 15 -5.00 2.92 -5.84
CA CYS A 15 -4.83 2.98 -4.39
C CYS A 15 -6.02 2.40 -3.61
N ALA A 16 -7.12 2.06 -4.29
CA ALA A 16 -8.33 1.59 -3.62
C ALA A 16 -8.13 0.20 -2.99
N GLY A 17 -8.60 0.05 -1.76
CA GLY A 17 -8.53 -1.21 -1.03
C GLY A 17 -8.79 -1.04 0.45
N LEU A 18 -9.35 -2.06 1.08
CA LEU A 18 -9.41 -2.18 2.54
C LEU A 18 -8.00 -2.49 3.06
N LYS A 19 -7.58 -1.86 4.17
CA LYS A 19 -6.19 -1.92 4.64
C LYS A 19 -6.02 -2.29 6.13
N ALA A 20 -7.08 -2.47 6.89
CA ALA A 20 -7.00 -2.77 8.33
C ALA A 20 -6.66 -4.25 8.57
N VAL A 21 -5.44 -4.53 9.04
CA VAL A 21 -4.94 -5.91 9.24
C VAL A 21 -5.85 -6.69 10.18
N GLY A 22 -6.20 -6.14 11.36
CA GLY A 22 -7.07 -6.81 12.33
C GLY A 22 -8.46 -7.12 11.77
N GLU A 23 -9.08 -6.17 11.04
CA GLU A 23 -10.36 -6.40 10.37
C GLU A 23 -10.25 -7.49 9.30
N SER A 24 -9.13 -7.56 8.58
CA SER A 24 -8.92 -8.59 7.56
C SER A 24 -8.94 -10.00 8.14
N VAL A 25 -8.41 -10.18 9.35
CA VAL A 25 -8.45 -11.47 10.06
C VAL A 25 -9.88 -11.83 10.47
N ALA A 26 -10.64 -10.85 10.95
CA ALA A 26 -12.02 -11.06 11.37
C ALA A 26 -12.99 -11.24 10.18
N GLN A 27 -12.73 -10.58 9.05
CA GLN A 27 -13.61 -10.56 7.87
C GLN A 27 -12.84 -10.83 6.55
N PRO A 28 -12.18 -11.99 6.40
CA PRO A 28 -11.29 -12.23 5.25
C PRO A 28 -11.99 -12.19 3.90
N LEU A 29 -13.21 -12.72 3.80
CA LEU A 29 -13.97 -12.72 2.53
C LEU A 29 -14.27 -11.31 2.04
N ARG A 30 -14.56 -10.37 2.95
CA ARG A 30 -14.76 -8.96 2.62
C ARG A 30 -13.51 -8.34 2.00
N TYR A 31 -12.33 -8.72 2.49
CA TYR A 31 -11.04 -8.24 1.96
C TYR A 31 -10.74 -8.83 0.59
N TYR A 32 -11.00 -10.11 0.37
CA TYR A 32 -10.83 -10.70 -0.95
C TYR A 32 -11.84 -10.15 -1.97
N ASP A 33 -13.09 -9.99 -1.60
CA ASP A 33 -14.10 -9.41 -2.49
C ASP A 33 -13.75 -7.97 -2.87
N ASN A 34 -13.49 -7.11 -1.87
CA ASN A 34 -13.18 -5.72 -2.13
C ASN A 34 -11.84 -5.52 -2.86
N ASN A 35 -10.78 -6.16 -2.40
CA ASN A 35 -9.44 -5.90 -2.92
C ASN A 35 -9.14 -6.71 -4.18
N VAL A 36 -9.35 -8.03 -4.16
CA VAL A 36 -9.01 -8.90 -5.29
C VAL A 36 -10.06 -8.83 -6.38
N VAL A 37 -11.34 -9.06 -6.05
CA VAL A 37 -12.41 -9.01 -7.06
C VAL A 37 -12.58 -7.58 -7.57
N GLY A 38 -12.50 -6.56 -6.70
CA GLY A 38 -12.53 -5.15 -7.11
C GLY A 38 -11.42 -4.81 -8.11
N THR A 39 -10.19 -5.27 -7.86
CA THR A 39 -9.06 -5.09 -8.79
C THR A 39 -9.29 -5.86 -10.10
N LEU A 40 -9.77 -7.09 -10.05
CA LEU A 40 -10.12 -7.85 -11.25
C LEU A 40 -11.11 -7.07 -12.15
N ARG A 41 -12.17 -6.52 -11.57
CA ARG A 41 -13.14 -5.69 -12.30
C ARG A 41 -12.54 -4.41 -12.87
N LEU A 42 -11.58 -3.80 -12.16
CA LEU A 42 -10.84 -2.66 -12.67
C LEU A 42 -10.02 -3.05 -13.91
N LEU A 43 -9.26 -4.15 -13.84
CA LEU A 43 -8.43 -4.64 -14.95
C LEU A 43 -9.26 -4.99 -16.19
N GLU A 44 -10.40 -5.66 -16.02
CA GLU A 44 -11.37 -5.90 -17.10
C GLU A 44 -11.87 -4.59 -17.75
N ALA A 45 -12.21 -3.60 -16.92
CA ALA A 45 -12.67 -2.29 -17.41
C ALA A 45 -11.54 -1.52 -18.13
N MET A 46 -10.31 -1.60 -17.64
CA MET A 46 -9.12 -1.01 -18.26
C MET A 46 -8.85 -1.65 -19.63
N GLY A 47 -8.84 -3.00 -19.69
CA GLY A 47 -8.65 -3.74 -20.94
C GLY A 47 -9.71 -3.41 -21.99
N ALA A 48 -10.99 -3.34 -21.58
CA ALA A 48 -12.10 -2.97 -22.46
C ALA A 48 -12.03 -1.51 -22.99
N CYS A 49 -11.25 -0.65 -22.33
CA CYS A 49 -11.00 0.73 -22.74
C CYS A 49 -9.65 0.93 -23.45
N GLY A 50 -8.83 -0.11 -23.58
CA GLY A 50 -7.48 -0.02 -24.12
C GLY A 50 -6.48 0.69 -23.20
N VAL A 51 -6.81 0.90 -21.91
CA VAL A 51 -5.95 1.51 -20.90
C VAL A 51 -5.12 0.41 -20.26
N LYS A 52 -3.83 0.32 -20.60
CA LYS A 52 -2.94 -0.77 -20.18
C LYS A 52 -1.75 -0.31 -19.33
N THR A 53 -1.77 0.92 -18.81
CA THR A 53 -0.76 1.45 -17.90
C THR A 53 -1.33 1.53 -16.49
N LEU A 54 -0.71 0.82 -15.55
CA LEU A 54 -1.16 0.71 -14.16
C LEU A 54 0.00 0.93 -13.18
N VAL A 55 -0.21 1.80 -12.20
CA VAL A 55 0.59 1.85 -10.97
C VAL A 55 -0.25 1.27 -9.84
N PHE A 56 0.21 0.18 -9.26
CA PHE A 56 -0.49 -0.50 -8.17
C PHE A 56 0.14 -0.17 -6.82
N SER A 57 -0.65 0.39 -5.93
CA SER A 57 -0.31 0.57 -4.51
C SER A 57 -0.38 -0.77 -3.79
N SER A 58 0.75 -1.48 -3.72
CA SER A 58 0.90 -2.69 -2.93
C SER A 58 1.28 -2.35 -1.48
N SER A 59 1.91 -3.24 -0.77
CA SER A 59 2.28 -3.06 0.62
C SER A 59 3.49 -3.92 0.98
N ALA A 60 4.36 -3.44 1.87
CA ALA A 60 5.42 -4.25 2.45
C ALA A 60 4.90 -5.47 3.25
N THR A 61 3.61 -5.51 3.61
CA THR A 61 2.99 -6.69 4.24
C THR A 61 3.01 -7.96 3.39
N VAL A 62 3.30 -7.86 2.08
CA VAL A 62 3.49 -9.02 1.20
C VAL A 62 4.74 -9.83 1.55
N TYR A 63 5.74 -9.21 2.18
CA TYR A 63 6.96 -9.88 2.63
C TYR A 63 6.73 -10.79 3.85
N GLY A 64 5.69 -10.53 4.65
CA GLY A 64 5.42 -11.26 5.88
C GLY A 64 6.46 -10.96 6.96
N GLU A 65 6.92 -11.99 7.66
CA GLU A 65 7.96 -11.86 8.67
C GLU A 65 9.34 -11.74 8.01
N PRO A 66 10.12 -10.69 8.33
CA PRO A 66 11.44 -10.49 7.76
C PRO A 66 12.41 -11.61 8.13
N GLN A 67 13.08 -12.18 7.16
CA GLN A 67 14.20 -13.10 7.37
C GLN A 67 15.54 -12.35 7.47
N VAL A 68 15.65 -11.22 6.76
CA VAL A 68 16.81 -10.33 6.75
C VAL A 68 16.32 -8.89 6.67
N LEU A 69 17.02 -7.99 7.34
CA LEU A 69 16.77 -6.54 7.30
C LEU A 69 18.03 -5.82 6.76
N PRO A 70 17.86 -4.72 5.99
CA PRO A 70 16.59 -4.17 5.50
C PRO A 70 15.94 -5.07 4.44
N LEU A 71 14.60 -4.96 4.30
CA LEU A 71 13.85 -5.66 3.26
C LEU A 71 14.20 -5.12 1.88
N THR A 72 14.51 -6.02 0.95
CA THR A 72 14.73 -5.74 -0.48
C THR A 72 13.70 -6.45 -1.34
N GLU A 73 13.63 -6.12 -2.63
CA GLU A 73 12.68 -6.72 -3.56
C GLU A 73 12.89 -8.22 -3.74
N ASP A 74 14.10 -8.73 -3.51
CA ASP A 74 14.46 -10.16 -3.62
C ASP A 74 14.01 -10.97 -2.39
N HIS A 75 13.52 -10.32 -1.33
CA HIS A 75 13.03 -11.03 -0.14
C HIS A 75 11.83 -11.91 -0.50
N PRO A 76 11.74 -13.14 0.06
CA PRO A 76 10.60 -14.03 -0.16
C PRO A 76 9.26 -13.38 0.19
N LEU A 77 8.23 -13.65 -0.61
CA LEU A 77 6.88 -13.14 -0.41
C LEU A 77 6.05 -14.18 0.37
N SER A 78 5.63 -13.84 1.58
CA SER A 78 4.96 -14.76 2.51
C SER A 78 3.98 -14.04 3.43
N ALA A 79 2.98 -13.36 2.86
CA ALA A 79 2.00 -12.60 3.63
C ALA A 79 1.37 -13.42 4.78
N THR A 80 1.37 -12.87 5.99
CA THR A 80 0.92 -13.52 7.23
C THR A 80 -0.53 -13.24 7.61
N ASN A 81 -1.21 -12.35 6.89
CA ASN A 81 -2.59 -11.97 7.16
C ASN A 81 -3.40 -11.79 5.85
N PRO A 82 -4.75 -11.82 5.91
CA PRO A 82 -5.58 -11.73 4.72
C PRO A 82 -5.43 -10.43 3.93
N TYR A 83 -5.15 -9.29 4.59
CA TYR A 83 -4.86 -8.05 3.88
C TYR A 83 -3.59 -8.18 3.02
N GLY A 84 -2.46 -8.56 3.62
CA GLY A 84 -1.22 -8.80 2.90
C GLY A 84 -1.38 -9.87 1.81
N ARG A 85 -2.14 -10.94 2.11
CA ARG A 85 -2.45 -11.99 1.13
C ARG A 85 -3.24 -11.44 -0.05
N SER A 86 -4.23 -10.57 0.18
CA SER A 86 -4.99 -9.96 -0.91
C SER A 86 -4.10 -9.10 -1.83
N LYS A 87 -3.13 -8.37 -1.25
CA LYS A 87 -2.14 -7.60 -2.03
C LYS A 87 -1.24 -8.51 -2.86
N LEU A 88 -0.74 -9.59 -2.27
CA LEU A 88 0.11 -10.57 -2.96
C LEU A 88 -0.62 -11.26 -4.13
N VAL A 89 -1.86 -11.69 -3.91
CA VAL A 89 -2.70 -12.27 -4.98
C VAL A 89 -2.89 -11.28 -6.13
N ILE A 90 -3.08 -9.99 -5.83
CA ILE A 90 -3.18 -8.97 -6.89
C ILE A 90 -1.85 -8.82 -7.64
N GLU A 91 -0.71 -8.82 -6.94
CA GLU A 91 0.60 -8.78 -7.60
C GLU A 91 0.78 -9.97 -8.56
N ASP A 92 0.39 -11.17 -8.15
CA ASP A 92 0.46 -12.37 -9.01
C ASP A 92 -0.46 -12.23 -10.23
N MET A 93 -1.70 -11.76 -10.05
CA MET A 93 -2.62 -11.45 -11.15
C MET A 93 -2.02 -10.43 -12.14
N LEU A 94 -1.34 -9.40 -11.64
CA LEU A 94 -0.71 -8.37 -12.47
C LEU A 94 0.48 -8.91 -13.26
N ARG A 95 1.29 -9.79 -12.65
CA ARG A 95 2.39 -10.49 -13.34
C ARG A 95 1.88 -11.41 -14.45
N ASP A 96 0.83 -12.17 -14.16
CA ASP A 96 0.21 -13.07 -15.15
C ASP A 96 -0.43 -12.28 -16.30
N LEU A 97 -1.09 -11.15 -15.98
CA LEU A 97 -1.68 -10.28 -16.99
C LEU A 97 -0.62 -9.71 -17.95
N HIS A 98 0.53 -9.26 -17.41
CA HIS A 98 1.64 -8.78 -18.23
C HIS A 98 2.26 -9.91 -19.07
N ARG A 99 2.40 -11.13 -18.53
CA ARG A 99 2.90 -12.29 -19.28
C ARG A 99 1.98 -12.66 -20.45
N ALA A 100 0.66 -12.60 -20.21
CA ALA A 100 -0.34 -12.92 -21.23
C ALA A 100 -0.43 -11.84 -22.33
N ASP A 101 -0.22 -10.58 -21.97
CA ASP A 101 -0.25 -9.46 -22.88
C ASP A 101 0.80 -8.40 -22.49
N PRO A 102 1.99 -8.44 -23.12
CA PRO A 102 3.09 -7.51 -22.82
C PRO A 102 2.81 -6.03 -23.11
N ALA A 103 1.66 -5.69 -23.70
CA ALA A 103 1.23 -4.31 -23.84
C ALA A 103 0.81 -3.69 -22.50
N TRP A 104 0.54 -4.50 -21.47
CA TRP A 104 0.32 -4.02 -20.11
C TRP A 104 1.64 -3.54 -19.51
N ARG A 105 1.65 -2.31 -19.02
CA ARG A 105 2.78 -1.64 -18.37
C ARG A 105 2.41 -1.45 -16.91
N ILE A 106 3.06 -2.17 -16.01
CA ILE A 106 2.63 -2.28 -14.61
C ILE A 106 3.80 -1.93 -13.69
N ALA A 107 3.58 -0.97 -12.80
CA ALA A 107 4.47 -0.73 -11.66
C ALA A 107 3.79 -1.20 -10.38
N ILE A 108 4.49 -2.01 -9.59
CA ILE A 108 4.06 -2.49 -8.29
C ILE A 108 4.88 -1.76 -7.23
N LEU A 109 4.22 -0.93 -6.40
CA LEU A 109 4.88 -0.17 -5.36
C LEU A 109 4.57 -0.78 -4.00
N ARG A 110 5.55 -1.40 -3.36
CA ARG A 110 5.49 -1.91 -1.99
C ARG A 110 6.01 -0.84 -1.06
N TYR A 111 5.20 -0.40 -0.12
CA TYR A 111 5.61 0.62 0.84
C TYR A 111 5.21 0.26 2.25
N PHE A 112 5.91 0.87 3.21
CA PHE A 112 5.71 0.66 4.63
C PHE A 112 4.57 1.56 5.16
N ASN A 113 4.78 2.35 6.20
CA ASN A 113 3.74 3.11 6.86
C ASN A 113 3.70 4.56 6.34
N PRO A 114 2.70 4.96 5.54
CA PRO A 114 2.54 6.36 5.19
C PRO A 114 2.22 7.20 6.42
N ALA A 115 2.83 8.38 6.50
CA ALA A 115 2.68 9.28 7.63
C ALA A 115 2.71 10.75 7.17
N GLY A 116 2.26 11.65 8.02
CA GLY A 116 2.27 13.09 7.76
C GLY A 116 1.07 13.59 6.96
N ALA A 117 1.11 14.87 6.61
CA ALA A 117 0.07 15.58 5.90
C ALA A 117 0.67 16.56 4.88
N HIS A 118 -0.14 17.06 3.97
CA HIS A 118 0.29 18.06 3.00
C HIS A 118 0.57 19.41 3.68
N ALA A 119 1.63 20.11 3.25
CA ALA A 119 2.06 21.38 3.83
C ALA A 119 0.99 22.51 3.81
N SER A 120 -0.03 22.39 2.94
CA SER A 120 -1.16 23.33 2.93
C SER A 120 -2.04 23.28 4.18
N GLY A 121 -1.96 22.20 4.99
CA GLY A 121 -2.85 21.96 6.12
C GLY A 121 -4.30 21.59 5.75
N THR A 122 -4.60 21.44 4.45
CA THR A 122 -5.96 21.14 3.96
C THR A 122 -6.14 19.69 3.51
N ILE A 123 -5.05 18.92 3.41
CA ILE A 123 -5.06 17.51 3.03
C ILE A 123 -4.27 16.73 4.07
N GLY A 124 -4.91 15.75 4.69
CA GLY A 124 -4.32 14.89 5.72
C GLY A 124 -5.12 13.61 5.91
N GLU A 125 -4.77 12.82 6.93
CA GLU A 125 -5.49 11.61 7.30
C GLU A 125 -6.55 11.93 8.35
N ASP A 126 -7.83 11.66 8.04
CA ASP A 126 -8.96 11.78 8.99
C ASP A 126 -9.78 10.49 8.96
N PRO A 127 -9.29 9.42 9.64
CA PRO A 127 -9.96 8.13 9.63
C PRO A 127 -11.31 8.20 10.36
N GLN A 128 -12.30 7.55 9.78
CA GLN A 128 -13.61 7.39 10.42
C GLN A 128 -13.50 6.34 11.54
N GLY A 129 -13.87 6.73 12.76
CA GLY A 129 -13.80 5.88 13.95
C GLY A 129 -12.42 5.81 14.59
N VAL A 130 -12.06 4.66 15.14
CA VAL A 130 -10.76 4.44 15.80
C VAL A 130 -9.66 4.26 14.75
N PRO A 131 -8.58 5.06 14.78
CA PRO A 131 -7.47 4.89 13.86
C PRO A 131 -6.81 3.51 14.01
N ASN A 132 -6.43 2.92 12.87
CA ASN A 132 -5.69 1.66 12.84
C ASN A 132 -4.15 1.86 12.73
N ASN A 133 -3.73 3.10 12.44
CA ASN A 133 -2.31 3.46 12.33
C ASN A 133 -1.90 4.32 13.52
N LEU A 134 -0.62 4.26 13.89
CA LEU A 134 -0.08 4.96 15.06
C LEU A 134 -0.23 6.49 14.93
N LEU A 135 0.25 7.11 13.85
CA LEU A 135 0.31 8.57 13.77
C LEU A 135 -1.05 9.28 13.82
N PRO A 136 -2.11 8.85 13.12
CA PRO A 136 -3.42 9.46 13.30
C PRO A 136 -3.98 9.25 14.71
N TYR A 137 -3.63 8.14 15.40
CA TYR A 137 -4.00 7.95 16.81
C TYR A 137 -3.29 8.96 17.70
N VAL A 138 -1.96 9.10 17.54
CA VAL A 138 -1.15 10.11 18.26
C VAL A 138 -1.69 11.53 18.02
N ALA A 139 -2.01 11.88 16.77
CA ALA A 139 -2.59 13.17 16.44
C ALA A 139 -3.94 13.42 17.14
N GLN A 140 -4.80 12.39 17.27
CA GLN A 140 -6.06 12.51 18.00
C GLN A 140 -5.86 12.70 19.50
N VAL A 141 -4.82 12.09 20.08
CA VAL A 141 -4.43 12.35 21.49
C VAL A 141 -3.90 13.77 21.64
N ALA A 142 -3.00 14.19 20.76
CA ALA A 142 -2.40 15.52 20.83
C ALA A 142 -3.41 16.67 20.75
N VAL A 143 -4.50 16.50 20.00
CA VAL A 143 -5.59 17.50 19.91
C VAL A 143 -6.72 17.27 20.91
N GLY A 144 -6.56 16.37 21.88
CA GLY A 144 -7.52 16.11 22.95
C GLY A 144 -8.80 15.36 22.53
N ARG A 145 -8.78 14.70 21.35
CA ARG A 145 -9.91 13.82 20.93
C ARG A 145 -9.87 12.47 21.63
N ARG A 146 -8.74 12.10 22.22
CA ARG A 146 -8.50 10.87 22.98
C ARG A 146 -7.65 11.19 24.21
N ASP A 147 -7.88 10.46 25.30
CA ASP A 147 -7.22 10.71 26.58
C ASP A 147 -5.76 10.26 26.60
N ALA A 148 -5.46 9.13 25.94
CA ALA A 148 -4.12 8.53 25.96
C ALA A 148 -3.85 7.65 24.74
N LEU A 149 -2.57 7.49 24.41
CA LEU A 149 -2.06 6.47 23.53
C LEU A 149 -1.86 5.17 24.32
N GLN A 150 -2.35 4.05 23.76
CA GLN A 150 -2.11 2.73 24.34
C GLN A 150 -0.98 2.06 23.57
N VAL A 151 0.09 1.71 24.28
CA VAL A 151 1.20 0.94 23.76
C VAL A 151 0.98 -0.54 24.06
N TRP A 152 0.87 -1.35 23.02
CA TRP A 152 0.61 -2.78 23.13
C TRP A 152 1.90 -3.56 22.93
N GLY A 153 2.25 -4.36 23.95
CA GLY A 153 3.48 -5.14 23.98
C GLY A 153 4.69 -4.32 24.44
N SER A 154 5.60 -5.03 25.10
CA SER A 154 6.90 -4.51 25.58
C SER A 154 7.96 -5.62 25.56
N ASP A 155 7.71 -6.67 24.79
CA ASP A 155 8.45 -7.93 24.77
C ASP A 155 8.96 -8.31 23.36
N TYR A 156 8.87 -7.38 22.39
CA TYR A 156 9.52 -7.55 21.11
C TYR A 156 11.05 -7.46 21.25
N ASP A 157 11.77 -8.18 20.40
CA ASP A 157 13.24 -8.11 20.34
C ASP A 157 13.68 -6.81 19.61
N THR A 158 13.47 -5.69 20.30
CA THR A 158 13.74 -4.33 19.85
C THR A 158 14.30 -3.52 21.03
N PRO A 159 14.97 -2.37 20.82
CA PRO A 159 15.60 -1.61 21.88
C PRO A 159 14.69 -1.22 23.06
N ASP A 160 13.41 -0.97 22.78
CA ASP A 160 12.42 -0.54 23.78
C ASP A 160 11.28 -1.55 23.99
N GLY A 161 11.40 -2.74 23.37
CA GLY A 161 10.40 -3.79 23.45
C GLY A 161 9.13 -3.54 22.61
N THR A 162 9.03 -2.44 21.88
CA THR A 162 7.90 -2.14 21.01
C THR A 162 8.19 -2.48 19.54
N GLY A 163 7.16 -2.52 18.68
CA GLY A 163 7.33 -2.84 17.27
C GLY A 163 8.00 -1.69 16.50
N VAL A 164 9.00 -2.03 15.70
CA VAL A 164 9.68 -1.07 14.80
C VAL A 164 8.95 -0.96 13.47
N ARG A 165 8.83 0.26 12.96
CA ARG A 165 8.20 0.56 11.66
C ARG A 165 9.04 1.56 10.88
N ASP A 166 9.04 1.41 9.56
CA ASP A 166 9.57 2.39 8.62
C ASP A 166 8.42 3.32 8.19
N TYR A 167 8.63 4.64 8.29
CA TYR A 167 7.62 5.65 7.96
C TYR A 167 8.05 6.46 6.75
N ILE A 168 7.20 6.50 5.72
CA ILE A 168 7.40 7.34 4.53
C ILE A 168 6.44 8.52 4.56
N HIS A 169 6.93 9.73 4.30
CA HIS A 169 6.04 10.90 4.25
C HIS A 169 5.04 10.75 3.09
N VAL A 170 3.75 11.00 3.37
CA VAL A 170 2.65 10.76 2.41
C VAL A 170 2.81 11.53 1.10
N VAL A 171 3.38 12.74 1.14
CA VAL A 171 3.66 13.53 -0.07
C VAL A 171 4.77 12.89 -0.90
N ASP A 172 5.83 12.39 -0.27
CA ASP A 172 6.90 11.67 -0.98
C ASP A 172 6.37 10.40 -1.61
N LEU A 173 5.51 9.66 -0.89
CA LEU A 173 4.85 8.49 -1.44
C LEU A 173 3.97 8.84 -2.65
N ALA A 174 3.19 9.91 -2.58
CA ALA A 174 2.36 10.38 -3.70
C ALA A 174 3.21 10.76 -4.91
N LEU A 175 4.32 11.49 -4.69
CA LEU A 175 5.27 11.85 -5.75
C LEU A 175 5.90 10.60 -6.39
N ARG A 176 6.22 9.56 -5.61
CA ARG A 176 6.75 8.29 -6.14
C ARG A 176 5.73 7.56 -7.01
N HIS A 177 4.42 7.61 -6.69
CA HIS A 177 3.38 7.08 -7.56
C HIS A 177 3.33 7.81 -8.91
N LEU A 178 3.43 9.14 -8.91
CA LEU A 178 3.51 9.93 -10.14
C LEU A 178 4.79 9.62 -10.93
N LYS A 179 5.93 9.58 -10.24
CA LYS A 179 7.23 9.26 -10.84
C LYS A 179 7.28 7.84 -11.43
N ALA A 180 6.49 6.89 -10.91
CA ALA A 180 6.41 5.55 -11.47
C ALA A 180 5.78 5.51 -12.86
N LEU A 181 5.00 6.50 -13.26
CA LEU A 181 4.41 6.59 -14.60
C LEU A 181 5.46 6.89 -15.69
N GLU A 182 6.49 7.67 -15.37
CA GLU A 182 7.52 8.08 -16.34
C GLU A 182 8.26 6.89 -16.96
N PRO A 183 8.86 5.95 -16.18
CA PRO A 183 9.54 4.79 -16.73
C PRO A 183 8.58 3.81 -17.42
N LEU A 184 7.31 3.74 -17.03
CA LEU A 184 6.32 2.89 -17.71
C LEU A 184 6.02 3.35 -19.14
N GLN A 185 6.22 4.64 -19.45
CA GLN A 185 6.08 5.13 -20.83
C GLN A 185 7.28 4.75 -21.70
N ALA A 186 8.46 4.67 -21.11
CA ALA A 186 9.74 4.44 -21.81
C ALA A 186 10.18 2.96 -21.83
N ARG A 187 9.73 2.14 -20.89
CA ARG A 187 10.15 0.73 -20.73
C ARG A 187 9.07 -0.22 -21.23
N PRO A 188 9.45 -1.26 -22.01
CA PRO A 188 8.50 -2.30 -22.43
C PRO A 188 8.03 -3.20 -21.28
N HIS A 189 8.78 -3.22 -20.17
CA HIS A 189 8.51 -4.07 -19.01
C HIS A 189 8.10 -3.22 -17.81
N GLY A 190 7.19 -3.76 -16.98
CA GLY A 190 6.86 -3.21 -15.68
C GLY A 190 8.05 -3.35 -14.69
N PHE A 191 7.85 -2.87 -13.48
CA PHE A 191 8.83 -3.01 -12.39
C PHE A 191 8.12 -3.12 -11.05
N GLU A 192 8.86 -3.69 -10.09
CA GLU A 192 8.49 -3.75 -8.69
C GLU A 192 9.51 -2.95 -7.89
N VAL A 193 9.08 -2.21 -6.89
CA VAL A 193 9.98 -1.43 -6.05
C VAL A 193 9.43 -1.30 -4.63
N THR A 194 10.35 -1.38 -3.67
CA THR A 194 10.08 -1.15 -2.25
C THR A 194 10.39 0.29 -1.90
N LEU A 195 9.42 0.97 -1.28
CA LEU A 195 9.50 2.39 -0.98
C LEU A 195 9.50 2.62 0.54
N GLY A 196 10.60 3.15 1.03
CA GLY A 196 10.79 3.58 2.41
C GLY A 196 12.06 4.40 2.52
N PRO A 197 12.28 5.16 3.60
CA PRO A 197 13.53 5.84 3.88
C PRO A 197 14.64 4.87 4.34
N GLY A 198 14.33 3.63 4.68
CA GLY A 198 15.28 2.63 5.15
C GLY A 198 15.71 2.84 6.61
N THR A 199 14.91 3.58 7.37
CA THR A 199 15.14 3.84 8.79
C THR A 199 13.91 3.40 9.57
N GLY A 200 14.10 2.49 10.52
CA GLY A 200 13.02 2.04 11.42
C GLY A 200 12.96 2.91 12.66
N TYR A 201 11.74 3.17 13.13
CA TYR A 201 11.43 3.83 14.39
C TYR A 201 10.63 2.88 15.27
N SER A 202 10.93 2.86 16.56
CA SER A 202 10.16 2.09 17.55
C SER A 202 8.85 2.80 17.91
N GLY A 203 8.01 2.15 18.73
CA GLY A 203 6.77 2.77 19.17
C GLY A 203 6.95 3.93 20.15
N LEU A 204 8.14 4.08 20.76
CA LEU A 204 8.47 5.11 21.75
C LEU A 204 9.43 6.18 21.19
N ASP A 205 10.03 5.99 19.99
CA ASP A 205 10.81 7.02 19.30
C ASP A 205 9.90 8.17 18.83
#